data_4d089205de41cabb972dec58f6b0f5b0
#
_entry.id   4d089205de41cabb972dec58f6b0f5b0
#
_cell.length_a   1.000
_cell.length_b   1.000
_cell.length_c   1.000
_cell.angle_alpha   90.00
_cell.angle_beta   90.00
_cell.angle_gamma   90.00
#
_symmetry.space_group_name_H-M   'P 1'
#
loop_
_entity.id
_entity.type
_entity.pdbx_description
1 polymer ?
#
loop_
_entity_poly.entity_id
_entity_poly.type
_entity_poly.pdbx_seq_one_letter_code
_entity_poly.pdbx_strand_id
1 'polypeptide(L)'
;VEKVSLVYRRTRRYMPADEEELVMAVEDGVEFAELLAPVKLENGVLYCKRMVLGDIDASGRRGVVETDQVVEVPADTVIAAVGEKVPGAFYENCGIVLDSRRRPQVNQETLETSVKDVYVAGDGLYGPATVVEGIRDGKMAAEAIIGKAEAAALGQVSDAAASYAR
;
A
#
# COMPACT_ATOMS: atom_id res chain seq x y z
N VAL A 1 -18.33 24.49 2.98
CA VAL A 1 -16.91 24.53 3.41
C VAL A 1 -16.31 25.79 2.80
N GLU A 2 -15.72 26.67 3.60
CA GLU A 2 -15.18 27.94 3.08
C GLU A 2 -13.80 27.76 2.45
N LYS A 3 -12.99 26.86 3.00
CA LYS A 3 -11.62 26.62 2.55
C LYS A 3 -11.24 25.16 2.72
N VAL A 4 -10.60 24.60 1.69
CA VAL A 4 -9.96 23.28 1.73
C VAL A 4 -8.49 23.45 1.44
N SER A 5 -7.63 22.90 2.30
CA SER A 5 -6.18 22.93 2.11
C SER A 5 -5.60 21.52 2.13
N LEU A 6 -4.81 21.17 1.12
CA LEU A 6 -4.06 19.94 1.07
C LEU A 6 -2.65 20.19 1.60
N VAL A 7 -2.36 19.69 2.80
CA VAL A 7 -1.05 19.81 3.45
C VAL A 7 -0.17 18.65 3.02
N TYR A 8 0.98 18.95 2.41
CA TYR A 8 1.87 17.92 1.89
C TYR A 8 3.35 18.19 2.22
N ARG A 9 4.07 17.18 2.69
CA ARG A 9 5.46 17.31 3.14
C ARG A 9 6.50 17.54 2.02
N ARG A 10 6.12 17.28 0.76
CA ARG A 10 6.93 17.57 -0.44
C ARG A 10 6.24 18.63 -1.28
N THR A 11 6.71 18.85 -2.50
CA THR A 11 5.99 19.66 -3.48
C THR A 11 5.00 18.83 -4.27
N ARG A 12 3.98 19.47 -4.84
CA ARG A 12 2.95 18.84 -5.70
C ARG A 12 3.57 17.98 -6.80
N ARG A 13 4.68 18.40 -7.38
CA ARG A 13 5.44 17.66 -8.40
C ARG A 13 5.79 16.22 -8.00
N TYR A 14 5.96 15.95 -6.71
CA TYR A 14 6.35 14.63 -6.18
C TYR A 14 5.19 13.93 -5.46
N MET A 15 3.97 14.41 -5.65
CA MET A 15 2.80 13.80 -5.06
C MET A 15 2.45 12.51 -5.83
N PRO A 16 2.22 11.39 -5.15
CA PRO A 16 1.80 10.13 -5.78
C PRO A 16 0.28 10.14 -6.02
N ALA A 17 -0.21 11.16 -6.72
CA ALA A 17 -1.60 11.34 -7.09
C ALA A 17 -1.69 11.46 -8.61
N ASP A 18 -2.85 11.13 -9.16
CA ASP A 18 -3.13 11.31 -10.57
C ASP A 18 -3.10 12.80 -10.93
N GLU A 19 -2.53 13.14 -12.09
CA GLU A 19 -2.38 14.53 -12.50
C GLU A 19 -3.73 15.17 -12.82
N GLU A 20 -4.68 14.40 -13.36
CA GLU A 20 -6.03 14.89 -13.65
C GLU A 20 -6.77 15.19 -12.35
N GLU A 21 -6.64 14.35 -11.32
CA GLU A 21 -7.22 14.60 -9.99
C GLU A 21 -6.63 15.86 -9.34
N LEU A 22 -5.32 16.10 -9.51
CA LEU A 22 -4.68 17.32 -9.00
C LEU A 22 -5.16 18.58 -9.71
N VAL A 23 -5.43 18.50 -11.01
CA VAL A 23 -6.01 19.60 -11.79
C VAL A 23 -7.43 19.89 -11.30
N MET A 24 -8.27 18.87 -11.18
CA MET A 24 -9.65 18.99 -10.67
C MET A 24 -9.68 19.60 -9.27
N ALA A 25 -8.78 19.18 -8.38
CA ALA A 25 -8.68 19.75 -7.03
C ALA A 25 -8.37 21.26 -7.06
N VAL A 26 -7.51 21.71 -7.98
CA VAL A 26 -7.23 23.16 -8.16
C VAL A 26 -8.46 23.89 -8.69
N GLU A 27 -9.16 23.31 -9.67
CA GLU A 27 -10.38 23.89 -10.24
C GLU A 27 -11.50 24.01 -9.18
N ASP A 28 -11.59 23.06 -8.27
CA ASP A 28 -12.49 23.06 -7.12
C ASP A 28 -12.05 24.03 -6.00
N GLY A 29 -10.93 24.73 -6.16
CA GLY A 29 -10.44 25.72 -5.22
C GLY A 29 -9.65 25.16 -4.04
N VAL A 30 -9.13 23.93 -4.12
CA VAL A 30 -8.25 23.37 -3.09
C VAL A 30 -6.89 24.06 -3.11
N GLU A 31 -6.48 24.62 -1.96
CA GLU A 31 -5.17 25.22 -1.79
C GLU A 31 -4.10 24.17 -1.43
N PHE A 32 -2.93 24.24 -2.05
CA PHE A 32 -1.81 23.34 -1.75
C PHE A 32 -0.81 23.99 -0.80
N ALA A 33 -0.74 23.50 0.43
CA ALA A 33 0.23 23.89 1.44
C ALA A 33 1.42 22.92 1.39
N GLU A 34 2.36 23.20 0.51
CA GLU A 34 3.53 22.37 0.24
C GLU A 34 4.63 22.55 1.29
N LEU A 35 5.51 21.54 1.39
CA LEU A 35 6.66 21.51 2.29
C LEU A 35 6.26 21.71 3.75
N LEU A 36 5.13 21.11 4.13
CA LEU A 36 4.63 21.09 5.49
C LEU A 36 4.38 19.65 5.93
N ALA A 37 5.01 19.22 7.01
CA ALA A 37 4.80 17.91 7.63
C ALA A 37 3.97 18.06 8.90
N PRO A 38 2.74 17.52 8.95
CA PRO A 38 1.91 17.57 10.16
C PRO A 38 2.59 16.89 11.35
N VAL A 39 2.54 17.51 12.51
CA VAL A 39 3.13 17.01 13.76
C VAL A 39 2.05 16.73 14.81
N LYS A 40 1.15 17.69 15.02
CA LYS A 40 0.04 17.55 15.97
C LYS A 40 -1.14 18.42 15.57
N LEU A 41 -2.31 18.03 16.03
CA LEU A 41 -3.54 18.83 15.99
C LEU A 41 -3.92 19.17 17.44
N GLU A 42 -4.09 20.45 17.73
CA GLU A 42 -4.48 20.90 19.06
C GLU A 42 -5.29 22.20 18.97
N ASN A 43 -6.41 22.27 19.67
CA ASN A 43 -7.27 23.44 19.76
C ASN A 43 -7.64 24.08 18.40
N GLY A 44 -7.95 23.26 17.38
CA GLY A 44 -8.30 23.78 16.06
C GLY A 44 -7.11 24.28 15.23
N VAL A 45 -5.89 23.93 15.63
CA VAL A 45 -4.66 24.29 14.91
C VAL A 45 -3.85 23.04 14.58
N LEU A 46 -3.56 22.85 13.30
CA LEU A 46 -2.63 21.84 12.81
C LEU A 46 -1.21 22.43 12.80
N TYR A 47 -0.36 21.91 13.68
CA TYR A 47 1.06 22.28 13.76
C TYR A 47 1.85 21.44 12.76
N CYS A 48 2.60 22.11 11.89
CA CYS A 48 3.41 21.48 10.86
C CYS A 48 4.87 21.90 10.97
N LYS A 49 5.80 20.97 10.75
CA LYS A 49 7.20 21.31 10.51
C LYS A 49 7.39 21.80 9.08
N ARG A 50 8.12 22.91 8.91
CA ARG A 50 8.58 23.35 7.59
C ARG A 50 9.61 22.37 7.07
N MET A 51 9.41 21.93 5.83
CA MET A 51 10.35 21.06 5.13
C MET A 51 11.14 21.84 4.10
N VAL A 52 12.34 21.37 3.80
CA VAL A 52 13.14 21.81 2.64
C VAL A 52 13.46 20.60 1.77
N LEU A 53 13.63 20.82 0.46
CA LEU A 53 13.99 19.75 -0.46
C LEU A 53 15.46 19.37 -0.23
N GLY A 54 15.68 18.08 0.00
CA GLY A 54 17.00 17.45 0.09
C GLY A 54 17.48 16.89 -1.25
N ASP A 55 18.39 15.93 -1.18
CA ASP A 55 18.95 15.25 -2.35
C ASP A 55 17.93 14.35 -3.06
N ILE A 56 18.25 13.99 -4.30
CA ILE A 56 17.43 13.06 -5.09
C ILE A 56 17.69 11.64 -4.59
N ASP A 57 16.62 10.93 -4.23
CA ASP A 57 16.67 9.53 -3.82
C ASP A 57 16.77 8.58 -5.05
N ALA A 58 16.99 7.29 -4.78
CA ALA A 58 17.11 6.26 -5.82
C ALA A 58 15.83 6.09 -6.69
N SER A 59 14.70 6.65 -6.28
CA SER A 59 13.46 6.68 -7.06
C SER A 59 13.31 7.90 -7.94
N GLY A 60 14.33 8.79 -7.97
CA GLY A 60 14.30 10.04 -8.73
C GLY A 60 13.51 11.17 -8.07
N ARG A 61 13.01 10.97 -6.83
CA ARG A 61 12.30 12.00 -6.08
C ARG A 61 13.23 12.72 -5.11
N ARG A 62 13.04 14.01 -4.96
CA ARG A 62 13.75 14.75 -3.92
C ARG A 62 13.31 14.30 -2.53
N GLY A 63 14.29 13.98 -1.69
CA GLY A 63 14.10 13.81 -0.27
C GLY A 63 13.59 15.11 0.37
N VAL A 64 13.19 15.05 1.62
CA VAL A 64 12.82 16.23 2.41
C VAL A 64 13.52 16.18 3.75
N VAL A 65 13.93 17.34 4.22
CA VAL A 65 14.61 17.53 5.51
C VAL A 65 13.74 18.45 6.36
N GLU A 66 13.52 18.06 7.61
CA GLU A 66 12.83 18.91 8.58
C GLU A 66 13.69 20.11 8.97
N THR A 67 13.03 21.24 9.17
CA THR A 67 13.62 22.42 9.79
C THR A 67 13.06 22.61 11.21
N ASP A 68 13.66 23.48 11.98
CA ASP A 68 13.15 23.85 13.32
C ASP A 68 11.91 24.74 13.27
N GLN A 69 11.56 25.26 12.09
CA GLN A 69 10.41 26.15 11.92
C GLN A 69 9.11 25.37 12.04
N VAL A 70 8.24 25.83 12.94
CA VAL A 70 6.86 25.36 13.05
C VAL A 70 5.93 26.34 12.36
N VAL A 71 4.99 25.82 11.58
CA VAL A 71 3.95 26.56 10.89
C VAL A 71 2.61 26.12 11.46
N GLU A 72 1.79 27.08 11.84
CA GLU A 72 0.44 26.88 12.36
C GLU A 72 -0.57 27.02 11.22
N VAL A 73 -1.42 26.02 11.05
CA VAL A 73 -2.49 26.01 10.04
C VAL A 73 -3.82 25.87 10.78
N PRO A 74 -4.65 26.91 10.84
CA PRO A 74 -5.99 26.81 11.43
C PRO A 74 -6.81 25.75 10.69
N ALA A 75 -7.48 24.85 11.42
CA ALA A 75 -8.26 23.77 10.84
C ALA A 75 -9.38 23.31 11.77
N ASP A 76 -10.62 23.44 11.33
CA ASP A 76 -11.80 22.92 12.04
C ASP A 76 -11.91 21.40 11.91
N THR A 77 -11.50 20.86 10.75
CA THR A 77 -11.52 19.44 10.45
C THR A 77 -10.22 19.04 9.74
N VAL A 78 -9.62 17.94 10.17
CA VAL A 78 -8.44 17.36 9.53
C VAL A 78 -8.75 15.94 9.06
N ILE A 79 -8.51 15.66 7.78
CA ILE A 79 -8.63 14.34 7.18
C ILE A 79 -7.23 13.81 6.93
N ALA A 80 -6.88 12.67 7.53
CA ALA A 80 -5.59 12.01 7.34
C ALA A 80 -5.65 11.10 6.10
N ALA A 81 -5.20 11.61 4.95
CA ALA A 81 -5.07 10.86 3.70
C ALA A 81 -3.62 10.40 3.47
N VAL A 82 -3.05 9.65 4.44
CA VAL A 82 -1.63 9.28 4.48
C VAL A 82 -1.34 7.89 3.91
N GLY A 83 -2.31 7.27 3.24
CA GLY A 83 -2.26 5.92 2.70
C GLY A 83 -2.57 4.85 3.74
N GLU A 84 -2.73 3.65 3.28
CA GLU A 84 -3.06 2.48 4.09
C GLU A 84 -1.94 1.45 4.05
N LYS A 85 -1.84 0.66 5.10
CA LYS A 85 -0.94 -0.49 5.17
C LYS A 85 -1.63 -1.61 5.93
N VAL A 86 -1.51 -2.83 5.43
CA VAL A 86 -1.90 -3.99 6.22
C VAL A 86 -0.87 -4.18 7.34
N PRO A 87 -1.31 -4.21 8.61
CA PRO A 87 -0.38 -4.39 9.72
C PRO A 87 0.36 -5.72 9.63
N GLY A 88 1.70 -5.70 9.66
CA GLY A 88 2.50 -6.93 9.61
C GLY A 88 2.16 -7.93 10.73
N ALA A 89 1.73 -7.46 11.89
CA ALA A 89 1.27 -8.28 12.99
C ALA A 89 0.09 -9.20 12.62
N PHE A 90 -0.78 -8.77 11.69
CA PHE A 90 -1.87 -9.63 11.19
C PHE A 90 -1.31 -10.91 10.54
N TYR A 91 -0.34 -10.76 9.67
CA TYR A 91 0.29 -11.89 8.97
C TYR A 91 1.11 -12.76 9.90
N GLU A 92 1.86 -12.15 10.83
CA GLU A 92 2.63 -12.88 11.86
C GLU A 92 1.74 -13.75 12.74
N ASN A 93 0.58 -13.24 13.16
CA ASN A 93 -0.40 -13.99 13.92
C ASN A 93 -1.00 -15.17 13.12
N CYS A 94 -0.98 -15.09 11.79
CA CYS A 94 -1.36 -16.19 10.90
C CYS A 94 -0.20 -17.14 10.59
N GLY A 95 1.00 -16.94 11.17
CA GLY A 95 2.18 -17.76 10.93
C GLY A 95 2.87 -17.50 9.58
N ILE A 96 2.52 -16.40 8.91
CA ILE A 96 3.08 -16.04 7.61
C ILE A 96 4.41 -15.32 7.81
N VAL A 97 5.46 -15.77 7.11
CA VAL A 97 6.78 -15.13 7.13
C VAL A 97 6.74 -13.81 6.36
N LEU A 98 7.37 -12.78 6.93
CA LEU A 98 7.46 -11.46 6.34
C LEU A 98 8.85 -11.16 5.78
N ASP A 99 8.91 -10.27 4.77
CA ASP A 99 10.14 -9.69 4.27
C ASP A 99 10.67 -8.56 5.18
N SER A 100 11.83 -7.99 4.83
CA SER A 100 12.44 -6.87 5.55
C SER A 100 11.59 -5.60 5.59
N ARG A 101 10.61 -5.49 4.70
CA ARG A 101 9.62 -4.39 4.64
C ARG A 101 8.32 -4.75 5.35
N ARG A 102 8.29 -5.87 6.08
CA ARG A 102 7.12 -6.41 6.80
C ARG A 102 5.94 -6.75 5.90
N ARG A 103 6.19 -7.19 4.67
CA ARG A 103 5.21 -7.71 3.71
C ARG A 103 5.25 -9.23 3.68
N PRO A 104 4.11 -9.91 3.40
CA PRO A 104 4.08 -11.38 3.29
C PRO A 104 5.06 -11.87 2.22
N GLN A 105 5.86 -12.88 2.55
CA GLN A 105 6.63 -13.60 1.56
C GLN A 105 5.73 -14.62 0.88
N VAL A 106 5.71 -14.58 -0.44
CA VAL A 106 4.94 -15.51 -1.27
C VAL A 106 5.81 -16.10 -2.38
N ASN A 107 5.41 -17.25 -2.88
CA ASN A 107 5.90 -17.74 -4.15
C ASN A 107 5.41 -16.80 -5.27
N GLN A 108 6.30 -16.31 -6.11
CA GLN A 108 5.98 -15.30 -7.12
C GLN A 108 5.11 -15.81 -8.28
N GLU A 109 5.04 -17.14 -8.46
CA GLU A 109 4.25 -17.77 -9.54
C GLU A 109 2.86 -18.17 -9.06
N THR A 110 2.72 -18.52 -7.77
CA THR A 110 1.48 -19.08 -7.22
C THR A 110 0.78 -18.15 -6.21
N LEU A 111 1.48 -17.17 -5.66
CA LEU A 111 1.07 -16.30 -4.56
C LEU A 111 0.78 -17.06 -3.25
N GLU A 112 1.23 -18.33 -3.14
CA GLU A 112 1.15 -19.09 -1.90
C GLU A 112 2.18 -18.56 -0.88
N THR A 113 1.77 -18.42 0.36
CA THR A 113 2.61 -17.94 1.46
C THR A 113 3.51 -19.05 2.01
N SER A 114 4.25 -18.73 3.08
CA SER A 114 4.99 -19.74 3.87
C SER A 114 4.05 -20.75 4.57
N VAL A 115 2.78 -20.45 4.69
CA VAL A 115 1.75 -21.34 5.24
C VAL A 115 1.06 -22.05 4.09
N LYS A 116 1.09 -23.39 4.11
CA LYS A 116 0.50 -24.23 3.06
C LYS A 116 -0.98 -23.89 2.87
N ASP A 117 -1.40 -23.82 1.60
CA ASP A 117 -2.76 -23.54 1.16
C ASP A 117 -3.32 -22.15 1.58
N VAL A 118 -2.41 -21.23 1.97
CA VAL A 118 -2.72 -19.84 2.26
C VAL A 118 -2.08 -18.93 1.22
N TYR A 119 -2.88 -18.11 0.58
CA TYR A 119 -2.48 -17.23 -0.52
C TYR A 119 -2.70 -15.77 -0.12
N VAL A 120 -1.83 -14.86 -0.57
CA VAL A 120 -1.98 -13.42 -0.41
C VAL A 120 -1.79 -12.74 -1.76
N ALA A 121 -2.73 -11.91 -2.16
CA ALA A 121 -2.79 -11.25 -3.45
C ALA A 121 -3.21 -9.77 -3.33
N GLY A 122 -3.02 -9.00 -4.41
CA GLY A 122 -3.43 -7.60 -4.50
C GLY A 122 -2.82 -6.70 -3.42
N ASP A 123 -3.61 -5.77 -2.92
CA ASP A 123 -3.18 -4.76 -1.94
C ASP A 123 -2.64 -5.36 -0.64
N GLY A 124 -3.09 -6.55 -0.27
CA GLY A 124 -2.57 -7.31 0.87
C GLY A 124 -1.10 -7.69 0.72
N LEU A 125 -0.63 -7.89 -0.51
CA LEU A 125 0.75 -8.29 -0.81
C LEU A 125 1.68 -7.09 -1.03
N TYR A 126 1.26 -6.15 -1.87
CA TYR A 126 2.12 -5.06 -2.34
C TYR A 126 1.83 -3.70 -1.69
N GLY A 127 0.70 -3.56 -0.99
CA GLY A 127 0.09 -2.30 -0.59
C GLY A 127 -0.86 -1.77 -1.67
N PRO A 128 -1.49 -0.61 -1.45
CA PRO A 128 -2.46 -0.04 -2.39
C PRO A 128 -1.93 0.04 -3.81
N ALA A 129 -2.66 -0.55 -4.75
CA ALA A 129 -2.31 -0.67 -6.15
C ALA A 129 -3.57 -0.49 -7.03
N THR A 130 -3.49 -0.84 -8.31
CA THR A 130 -4.62 -0.70 -9.24
C THR A 130 -5.57 -1.91 -9.17
N VAL A 131 -6.84 -1.67 -9.53
CA VAL A 131 -7.84 -2.75 -9.67
C VAL A 131 -7.37 -3.83 -10.65
N VAL A 132 -6.68 -3.42 -11.73
CA VAL A 132 -6.14 -4.35 -12.74
C VAL A 132 -5.11 -5.30 -12.15
N GLU A 133 -4.21 -4.78 -11.30
CA GLU A 133 -3.22 -5.60 -10.59
C GLU A 133 -3.89 -6.56 -9.61
N GLY A 134 -4.89 -6.10 -8.86
CA GLY A 134 -5.67 -6.96 -7.97
C GLY A 134 -6.38 -8.11 -8.71
N ILE A 135 -6.97 -7.83 -9.89
CA ILE A 135 -7.61 -8.84 -10.73
C ILE A 135 -6.58 -9.85 -11.26
N ARG A 136 -5.42 -9.38 -11.73
CA ARG A 136 -4.33 -10.24 -12.20
C ARG A 136 -3.89 -11.19 -11.10
N ASP A 137 -3.61 -10.67 -9.93
CA ASP A 137 -3.12 -11.46 -8.80
C ASP A 137 -4.17 -12.46 -8.31
N GLY A 138 -5.45 -12.07 -8.29
CA GLY A 138 -6.56 -12.96 -7.97
C GLY A 138 -6.67 -14.13 -8.96
N LYS A 139 -6.46 -13.88 -10.27
CA LYS A 139 -6.42 -14.94 -11.28
C LYS A 139 -5.23 -15.88 -11.08
N MET A 140 -4.04 -15.35 -10.83
CA MET A 140 -2.84 -16.15 -10.56
C MET A 140 -3.05 -17.09 -9.36
N ALA A 141 -3.58 -16.58 -8.27
CA ALA A 141 -3.88 -17.38 -7.09
C ALA A 141 -4.93 -18.47 -7.39
N ALA A 142 -6.00 -18.13 -8.12
CA ALA A 142 -7.03 -19.08 -8.51
C ALA A 142 -6.50 -20.21 -9.40
N GLU A 143 -5.69 -19.88 -10.40
CA GLU A 143 -5.05 -20.86 -11.29
C GLU A 143 -4.12 -21.81 -10.51
N ALA A 144 -3.35 -21.28 -9.56
CA ALA A 144 -2.49 -22.08 -8.70
C ALA A 144 -3.29 -23.05 -7.81
N ILE A 145 -4.41 -22.58 -7.23
CA ILE A 145 -5.31 -23.41 -6.42
C ILE A 145 -5.94 -24.54 -7.25
N ILE A 146 -6.43 -24.23 -8.46
CA ILE A 146 -7.04 -25.18 -9.37
C ILE A 146 -6.01 -26.25 -9.78
N GLY A 147 -4.84 -25.83 -10.24
CA GLY A 147 -3.78 -26.76 -10.66
C GLY A 147 -3.32 -27.69 -9.53
N LYS A 148 -3.28 -27.20 -8.29
CA LYS A 148 -2.96 -28.00 -7.12
C LYS A 148 -4.07 -29.01 -6.80
N ALA A 149 -5.33 -28.62 -6.93
CA ALA A 149 -6.46 -29.52 -6.73
C ALA A 149 -6.53 -30.62 -7.80
N GLU A 150 -6.30 -30.29 -9.07
CA GLU A 150 -6.25 -31.24 -10.19
C GLU A 150 -5.08 -32.24 -10.02
N ALA A 151 -3.90 -31.78 -9.64
CA ALA A 151 -2.76 -32.66 -9.37
C ALA A 151 -3.04 -33.63 -8.21
N ALA A 152 -3.70 -33.17 -7.15
CA ALA A 152 -4.10 -34.03 -6.05
C ALA A 152 -5.13 -35.10 -6.47
N ALA A 153 -6.10 -34.75 -7.31
CA ALA A 153 -7.10 -35.68 -7.83
C ALA A 153 -6.45 -36.75 -8.73
N LEU A 154 -5.53 -36.38 -9.60
CA LEU A 154 -4.79 -37.31 -10.45
C LEU A 154 -3.91 -38.24 -9.62
N GLY A 155 -3.27 -37.77 -8.58
CA GLY A 155 -2.48 -38.61 -7.66
C GLY A 155 -3.32 -39.67 -6.97
N GLN A 156 -4.52 -39.30 -6.49
CA GLN A 156 -5.45 -40.26 -5.88
C GLN A 156 -5.93 -41.36 -6.84
N VAL A 157 -6.15 -41.03 -8.11
CA VAL A 157 -6.53 -42.02 -9.15
C VAL A 157 -5.37 -42.98 -9.42
N SER A 158 -4.13 -42.48 -9.48
CA SER A 158 -2.94 -43.31 -9.66
C SER A 158 -2.74 -44.29 -8.51
N ASP A 159 -2.90 -43.85 -7.27
CA ASP A 159 -2.75 -44.73 -6.09
C ASP A 159 -3.86 -45.76 -5.99
N ALA A 160 -5.10 -45.40 -6.35
CA ALA A 160 -6.20 -46.35 -6.44
C ALA A 160 -5.95 -47.42 -7.50
N ALA A 161 -5.49 -47.05 -8.71
CA ALA A 161 -5.18 -47.99 -9.76
C ALA A 161 -4.04 -48.95 -9.37
N ALA A 162 -3.00 -48.45 -8.68
CA ALA A 162 -1.90 -49.27 -8.18
C ALA A 162 -2.34 -50.28 -7.09
N SER A 163 -3.39 -49.99 -6.34
CA SER A 163 -3.95 -50.89 -5.32
C SER A 163 -4.79 -52.03 -5.90
N TYR A 164 -5.39 -51.86 -7.09
CA TYR A 164 -6.13 -52.92 -7.80
C TYR A 164 -5.23 -53.87 -8.58
N ALA A 165 -3.95 -53.51 -8.80
CA ALA A 165 -2.98 -54.32 -9.54
C ALA A 165 -2.15 -55.28 -8.66
N ARG A 166 -2.43 -55.34 -7.37
CA ARG A 166 -1.86 -56.31 -6.40
C ARG A 166 -2.89 -57.32 -5.96
#